data_4a9200fb69cf52800ec764cd087f0590
#
_entry.id   4a9200fb69cf52800ec764cd087f0590
#
_cell.length_a   1.000
_cell.length_b   1.000
_cell.length_c   1.000
_cell.angle_alpha   90.00
_cell.angle_beta   90.00
_cell.angle_gamma   90.00
#
_symmetry.space_group_name_H-M   'P 1'
#
loop_
_entity.id
_entity.type
_entity.pdbx_description
1 polymer ?
#
loop_
_entity_poly.entity_id
_entity_poly.type
_entity_poly.pdbx_seq_one_letter_code
_entity_poly.pdbx_strand_id
1 'polypeptide(L)'
;MGKAISGMVIFTLLAKVLGFVRELLLSYFFGATGMSDAYLISQTIPGTIFQFVGTGLTTCFIPVYYRVLREHDRDECDTFTNKVLTMVLSFSTVIMALVWLFTPVIVKIFASGFAGNTLEMAIVFTRIGICSLYFSSVIYVYSSYLQANNVFSITAAAAIPNSLVIIVSIVLGACWNILALSIGSTLATAIQMAFLWVPVHKLNFRLRLNFHWKDSYLQYFFSLMGPVILGVSVNEINTLLDRTIASQVAIGGISALTYANSLVMLVQGGFAQPVATVFYPRLTKSITEGNHKAARTDFHAALQVLLVFLLPVTIGFMILSNDITMAFFGRGAFDQNASVLTSTALSFYAIGIVFVGVRELLARYYYAYGNTKIPMLNAAIGMVVNITLNLTLSRVIGIGGLALATSVAAIVTVILMWCQCRRLSSDSKIILNWIEVGKILIAAIVMGGVVQLGQKLILQSGILKLAILVFVGMSCYGTMILLLRVKIVKEILDKARKKGDLL
;
A
#
# COMPACT_ATOMS: atom_id res chain seq x y z
N MET A 1 -2.13 -2.66 27.01
CA MET A 1 -2.67 -2.50 25.65
C MET A 1 -2.18 -1.21 24.97
N GLY A 2 -2.30 -0.03 25.53
CA GLY A 2 -1.88 1.22 24.89
C GLY A 2 -0.42 1.28 24.40
N LYS A 3 0.54 0.85 25.24
CA LYS A 3 1.99 0.83 24.86
C LYS A 3 2.29 -0.11 23.68
N ALA A 4 1.58 -1.24 23.57
CA ALA A 4 1.77 -2.19 22.46
C ALA A 4 1.22 -1.61 21.13
N ILE A 5 0.08 -0.94 21.18
CA ILE A 5 -0.52 -0.27 20.01
C ILE A 5 0.35 0.90 19.55
N SER A 6 0.84 1.73 20.48
CA SER A 6 1.77 2.83 20.14
C SER A 6 3.06 2.33 19.53
N GLY A 7 3.65 1.26 20.07
CA GLY A 7 4.84 0.63 19.49
C GLY A 7 4.60 0.10 18.08
N MET A 8 3.47 -0.57 17.84
CA MET A 8 3.08 -1.07 16.50
C MET A 8 2.98 0.08 15.48
N VAL A 9 2.35 1.20 15.85
CA VAL A 9 2.21 2.36 14.96
C VAL A 9 3.57 2.96 14.62
N ILE A 10 4.43 3.16 15.62
CA ILE A 10 5.78 3.73 15.41
C ILE A 10 6.62 2.84 14.49
N PHE A 11 6.65 1.51 14.74
CA PHE A 11 7.41 0.59 13.91
C PHE A 11 6.86 0.49 12.48
N THR A 12 5.53 0.56 12.31
CA THR A 12 4.91 0.59 10.97
C THR A 12 5.29 1.86 10.20
N LEU A 13 5.29 3.02 10.86
CA LEU A 13 5.70 4.28 10.23
C LEU A 13 7.18 4.25 9.86
N LEU A 14 8.04 3.77 10.77
CA LEU A 14 9.47 3.64 10.50
C LEU A 14 9.74 2.69 9.34
N ALA A 15 9.04 1.55 9.26
CA ALA A 15 9.14 0.62 8.15
C ALA A 15 8.72 1.25 6.81
N LYS A 16 7.67 2.09 6.80
CA LYS A 16 7.26 2.83 5.59
C LYS A 16 8.31 3.85 5.16
N VAL A 17 8.91 4.58 6.10
CA VAL A 17 9.99 5.53 5.80
C VAL A 17 11.21 4.80 5.23
N LEU A 18 11.64 3.70 5.83
CA LEU A 18 12.73 2.88 5.31
C LEU A 18 12.42 2.29 3.94
N GLY A 19 11.16 1.87 3.70
CA GLY A 19 10.71 1.45 2.38
C GLY A 19 10.84 2.55 1.33
N PHE A 20 10.50 3.79 1.69
CA PHE A 20 10.69 4.93 0.78
C PHE A 20 12.17 5.25 0.55
N VAL A 21 13.00 5.21 1.59
CA VAL A 21 14.48 5.38 1.45
C VAL A 21 15.06 4.33 0.50
N ARG A 22 14.57 3.09 0.53
CA ARG A 22 14.95 2.03 -0.42
C ARG A 22 14.65 2.43 -1.87
N GLU A 23 13.46 3.00 -2.14
CA GLU A 23 13.11 3.46 -3.49
C GLU A 23 13.97 4.66 -3.92
N LEU A 24 14.30 5.58 -3.01
CA LEU A 24 15.22 6.70 -3.28
C LEU A 24 16.62 6.20 -3.67
N LEU A 25 17.15 5.22 -2.94
CA LEU A 25 18.47 4.67 -3.24
C LEU A 25 18.46 3.84 -4.53
N LEU A 26 17.40 3.08 -4.80
CA LEU A 26 17.26 2.37 -6.06
C LEU A 26 17.26 3.34 -7.24
N SER A 27 16.51 4.43 -7.11
CA SER A 27 16.47 5.50 -8.11
C SER A 27 17.82 6.20 -8.26
N TYR A 28 18.52 6.47 -7.16
CA TYR A 28 19.82 7.13 -7.17
C TYR A 28 20.90 6.33 -7.91
N PHE A 29 20.97 5.02 -7.65
CA PHE A 29 22.00 4.17 -8.22
C PHE A 29 21.65 3.59 -9.60
N PHE A 30 20.37 3.33 -9.86
CA PHE A 30 19.92 2.60 -11.04
C PHE A 30 18.93 3.37 -11.93
N GLY A 31 18.42 4.51 -11.46
CA GLY A 31 17.44 5.31 -12.20
C GLY A 31 16.13 4.59 -12.50
N ALA A 32 15.39 5.05 -13.51
CA ALA A 32 14.27 4.31 -14.10
C ALA A 32 14.74 3.67 -15.43
N THR A 33 15.36 2.52 -15.32
CA THR A 33 16.02 1.80 -16.42
C THR A 33 15.51 0.36 -16.53
N GLY A 34 15.91 -0.36 -17.58
CA GLY A 34 15.61 -1.80 -17.69
C GLY A 34 16.19 -2.64 -16.55
N MET A 35 17.27 -2.17 -15.91
CA MET A 35 17.87 -2.84 -14.75
C MET A 35 17.00 -2.73 -13.51
N SER A 36 16.54 -1.51 -13.16
CA SER A 36 15.62 -1.30 -12.05
C SER A 36 14.27 -1.98 -12.30
N ASP A 37 13.78 -2.00 -13.54
CA ASP A 37 12.58 -2.74 -13.92
C ASP A 37 12.75 -4.26 -13.72
N ALA A 38 13.87 -4.84 -14.16
CA ALA A 38 14.20 -6.26 -13.96
C ALA A 38 14.25 -6.62 -12.48
N TYR A 39 14.89 -5.79 -11.65
CA TYR A 39 14.91 -5.96 -10.20
C TYR A 39 13.50 -5.90 -9.58
N LEU A 40 12.70 -4.90 -9.91
CA LEU A 40 11.35 -4.75 -9.38
C LEU A 40 10.43 -5.91 -9.78
N ILE A 41 10.55 -6.42 -11.00
CA ILE A 41 9.80 -7.62 -11.45
C ILE A 41 10.24 -8.85 -10.65
N SER A 42 11.54 -9.03 -10.43
CA SER A 42 12.05 -10.16 -9.65
C SER A 42 11.55 -10.18 -8.20
N GLN A 43 11.24 -9.01 -7.62
CA GLN A 43 10.59 -8.88 -6.32
C GLN A 43 9.07 -9.11 -6.40
N THR A 44 8.45 -8.65 -7.49
CA THR A 44 7.00 -8.75 -7.67
C THR A 44 6.55 -10.20 -7.83
N ILE A 45 7.27 -11.01 -8.61
CA ILE A 45 6.89 -12.40 -8.89
C ILE A 45 6.71 -13.23 -7.61
N PRO A 46 7.72 -13.39 -6.72
CA PRO A 46 7.53 -14.11 -5.47
C PRO A 46 6.54 -13.41 -4.54
N GLY A 47 6.52 -12.07 -4.52
CA GLY A 47 5.58 -11.28 -3.73
C GLY A 47 4.13 -11.56 -4.09
N THR A 48 3.77 -11.46 -5.36
CA THR A 48 2.41 -11.73 -5.85
C THR A 48 1.99 -13.17 -5.58
N ILE A 49 2.82 -14.14 -5.95
CA ILE A 49 2.52 -15.56 -5.71
C ILE A 49 2.25 -15.83 -4.24
N PHE A 50 3.05 -15.22 -3.35
CA PHE A 50 2.92 -15.46 -1.93
C PHE A 50 1.81 -14.64 -1.27
N GLN A 51 1.43 -13.50 -1.82
CA GLN A 51 0.34 -12.68 -1.30
C GLN A 51 -1.00 -13.42 -1.28
N PHE A 52 -1.25 -14.28 -2.26
CA PHE A 52 -2.43 -15.16 -2.27
C PHE A 52 -2.47 -16.07 -1.03
N VAL A 53 -1.35 -16.71 -0.73
CA VAL A 53 -1.24 -17.64 0.41
C VAL A 53 -1.12 -16.87 1.73
N GLY A 54 -0.29 -15.84 1.78
CA GLY A 54 0.03 -15.08 2.98
C GLY A 54 -1.16 -14.38 3.60
N THR A 55 -2.02 -13.76 2.79
CA THR A 55 -3.24 -13.11 3.28
C THR A 55 -4.24 -14.14 3.80
N GLY A 56 -4.39 -15.28 3.13
CA GLY A 56 -5.19 -16.40 3.62
C GLY A 56 -4.68 -16.91 4.96
N LEU A 57 -3.34 -17.10 5.08
CA LEU A 57 -2.69 -17.51 6.32
C LEU A 57 -3.00 -16.53 7.46
N THR A 58 -2.70 -15.25 7.30
CA THR A 58 -2.87 -14.26 8.38
C THR A 58 -4.32 -14.07 8.80
N THR A 59 -5.26 -14.19 7.86
CA THR A 59 -6.68 -14.00 8.14
C THR A 59 -7.32 -15.22 8.80
N CYS A 60 -6.98 -16.42 8.33
CA CYS A 60 -7.65 -17.66 8.77
C CYS A 60 -6.94 -18.35 9.92
N PHE A 61 -5.62 -18.11 10.12
CA PHE A 61 -4.84 -18.77 11.16
C PHE A 61 -5.36 -18.46 12.56
N ILE A 62 -5.53 -17.19 12.89
CA ILE A 62 -5.88 -16.73 14.24
C ILE A 62 -7.22 -17.31 14.72
N PRO A 63 -8.33 -17.27 13.94
CA PRO A 63 -9.59 -17.88 14.34
C PRO A 63 -9.49 -19.40 14.60
N VAL A 64 -8.74 -20.12 13.74
CA VAL A 64 -8.58 -21.57 13.90
C VAL A 64 -7.68 -21.88 15.09
N TYR A 65 -6.58 -21.14 15.29
CA TYR A 65 -5.71 -21.25 16.46
C TYR A 65 -6.48 -21.11 17.77
N TYR A 66 -7.33 -20.08 17.90
CA TYR A 66 -8.17 -19.90 19.10
C TYR A 66 -9.26 -20.97 19.25
N ARG A 67 -9.73 -21.55 18.16
CA ARG A 67 -10.64 -22.70 18.22
C ARG A 67 -9.93 -23.92 18.78
N VAL A 68 -8.72 -24.24 18.30
CA VAL A 68 -7.89 -25.33 18.84
C VAL A 68 -7.59 -25.09 20.33
N LEU A 69 -7.21 -23.87 20.70
CA LEU A 69 -6.89 -23.50 22.09
C LEU A 69 -8.10 -23.64 23.03
N ARG A 70 -9.32 -23.45 22.53
CA ARG A 70 -10.55 -23.62 23.31
C ARG A 70 -10.96 -25.10 23.49
N GLU A 71 -10.68 -25.92 22.48
CA GLU A 71 -11.07 -27.33 22.45
C GLU A 71 -9.99 -28.26 23.04
N HIS A 72 -8.73 -27.79 23.01
CA HIS A 72 -7.52 -28.51 23.47
C HIS A 72 -6.59 -27.57 24.24
N ASP A 73 -5.34 -28.02 24.41
CA ASP A 73 -4.28 -27.32 25.11
C ASP A 73 -3.33 -26.56 24.14
N ARG A 74 -2.28 -25.96 24.69
CA ARG A 74 -1.27 -25.22 23.94
C ARG A 74 -0.40 -26.11 23.06
N ASP A 75 -0.15 -27.32 23.48
CA ASP A 75 0.70 -28.26 22.73
C ASP A 75 0.01 -28.67 21.41
N GLU A 76 -1.32 -28.79 21.41
CA GLU A 76 -2.07 -29.06 20.17
C GLU A 76 -2.09 -27.79 19.27
N CYS A 77 -2.09 -26.57 19.84
CA CYS A 77 -1.92 -25.34 19.05
C CYS A 77 -0.56 -25.29 18.35
N ASP A 78 0.50 -25.71 19.03
CA ASP A 78 1.84 -25.81 18.45
C ASP A 78 1.90 -26.91 17.38
N THR A 79 1.20 -28.02 17.61
CA THR A 79 1.05 -29.11 16.64
C THR A 79 0.29 -28.63 15.38
N PHE A 80 -0.81 -27.92 15.54
CA PHE A 80 -1.54 -27.29 14.44
C PHE A 80 -0.66 -26.30 13.67
N THR A 81 0.09 -25.45 14.38
CA THR A 81 1.03 -24.48 13.77
C THR A 81 2.12 -25.20 12.95
N ASN A 82 2.66 -26.30 13.46
CA ASN A 82 3.65 -27.12 12.75
C ASN A 82 3.07 -27.81 11.50
N LYS A 83 1.80 -28.29 11.57
CA LYS A 83 1.09 -28.85 10.41
C LYS A 83 0.90 -27.77 9.31
N VAL A 84 0.43 -26.58 9.68
CA VAL A 84 0.27 -25.44 8.75
C VAL A 84 1.62 -25.07 8.14
N LEU A 85 2.67 -24.92 8.96
CA LEU A 85 4.00 -24.56 8.48
C LEU A 85 4.57 -25.61 7.51
N THR A 86 4.46 -26.90 7.85
CA THR A 86 4.92 -28.00 6.99
C THR A 86 4.23 -27.97 5.62
N MET A 87 2.91 -27.71 5.63
CA MET A 87 2.13 -27.68 4.41
C MET A 87 2.47 -26.49 3.53
N VAL A 88 2.62 -25.30 4.13
CA VAL A 88 2.99 -24.08 3.40
C VAL A 88 4.42 -24.20 2.84
N LEU A 89 5.35 -24.78 3.58
CA LEU A 89 6.70 -25.07 3.09
C LEU A 89 6.68 -26.08 1.93
N SER A 90 5.90 -27.15 2.03
CA SER A 90 5.74 -28.13 0.94
C SER A 90 5.18 -27.48 -0.32
N PHE A 91 4.14 -26.65 -0.18
CA PHE A 91 3.58 -25.90 -1.29
C PHE A 91 4.57 -24.91 -1.89
N SER A 92 5.35 -24.22 -1.04
CA SER A 92 6.41 -23.30 -1.48
C SER A 92 7.51 -24.03 -2.24
N THR A 93 7.84 -25.28 -1.85
CA THR A 93 8.80 -26.11 -2.60
C THR A 93 8.33 -26.40 -4.02
N VAL A 94 7.08 -26.83 -4.16
CA VAL A 94 6.50 -27.11 -5.48
C VAL A 94 6.47 -25.85 -6.34
N ILE A 95 5.98 -24.73 -5.79
CA ILE A 95 5.93 -23.47 -6.51
C ILE A 95 7.32 -22.99 -6.90
N MET A 96 8.28 -23.04 -5.96
CA MET A 96 9.66 -22.62 -6.24
C MET A 96 10.26 -23.44 -7.37
N ALA A 97 10.06 -24.76 -7.39
CA ALA A 97 10.55 -25.64 -8.44
C ALA A 97 9.89 -25.29 -9.80
N LEU A 98 8.57 -25.09 -9.82
CA LEU A 98 7.85 -24.69 -11.02
C LEU A 98 8.29 -23.31 -11.54
N VAL A 99 8.40 -22.31 -10.66
CA VAL A 99 8.86 -20.98 -11.07
C VAL A 99 10.29 -21.02 -11.56
N TRP A 100 11.16 -21.78 -10.89
CA TRP A 100 12.56 -21.91 -11.30
C TRP A 100 12.70 -22.55 -12.68
N LEU A 101 11.92 -23.61 -12.97
CA LEU A 101 11.90 -24.31 -14.25
C LEU A 101 11.33 -23.43 -15.37
N PHE A 102 10.20 -22.73 -15.08
CA PHE A 102 9.47 -21.93 -16.06
C PHE A 102 9.77 -20.43 -15.93
N THR A 103 10.88 -20.02 -15.29
CA THR A 103 11.23 -18.60 -15.09
C THR A 103 11.11 -17.74 -16.35
N PRO A 104 11.62 -18.14 -17.52
CA PRO A 104 11.52 -17.31 -18.73
C PRO A 104 10.07 -17.02 -19.14
N VAL A 105 9.20 -18.02 -19.01
CA VAL A 105 7.77 -17.88 -19.34
C VAL A 105 7.08 -16.98 -18.32
N ILE A 106 7.35 -17.20 -17.03
CA ILE A 106 6.74 -16.43 -15.95
C ILE A 106 7.16 -14.96 -16.01
N VAL A 107 8.45 -14.67 -16.24
CA VAL A 107 8.92 -13.28 -16.43
C VAL A 107 8.23 -12.65 -17.64
N LYS A 108 8.02 -13.37 -18.73
CA LYS A 108 7.28 -12.88 -19.89
C LYS A 108 5.80 -12.63 -19.60
N ILE A 109 5.17 -13.38 -18.72
CA ILE A 109 3.78 -13.11 -18.27
C ILE A 109 3.73 -11.81 -17.46
N PHE A 110 4.68 -11.58 -16.55
CA PHE A 110 4.71 -10.41 -15.68
C PHE A 110 5.25 -9.15 -16.37
N ALA A 111 6.07 -9.29 -17.40
CA ALA A 111 6.72 -8.21 -18.14
C ALA A 111 6.97 -8.63 -19.60
N SER A 112 5.89 -8.74 -20.38
CA SER A 112 5.96 -9.20 -21.76
C SER A 112 6.77 -8.27 -22.69
N GLY A 113 6.93 -7.00 -22.33
CA GLY A 113 7.75 -6.04 -23.05
C GLY A 113 9.27 -6.21 -22.86
N PHE A 114 9.72 -7.05 -21.91
CA PHE A 114 11.14 -7.25 -21.69
C PHE A 114 11.79 -8.01 -22.86
N ALA A 115 12.95 -7.51 -23.33
CA ALA A 115 13.76 -8.11 -24.36
C ALA A 115 15.26 -7.93 -24.07
N GLY A 116 16.11 -8.70 -24.74
CA GLY A 116 17.58 -8.63 -24.62
C GLY A 116 18.06 -8.72 -23.19
N ASN A 117 18.99 -7.85 -22.83
CA ASN A 117 19.65 -7.85 -21.52
C ASN A 117 18.67 -7.68 -20.34
N THR A 118 17.62 -6.86 -20.49
CA THR A 118 16.61 -6.67 -19.43
C THR A 118 15.88 -7.97 -19.10
N LEU A 119 15.53 -8.76 -20.11
CA LEU A 119 14.90 -10.07 -19.92
C LEU A 119 15.83 -11.06 -19.24
N GLU A 120 17.09 -11.15 -19.70
CA GLU A 120 18.09 -12.04 -19.11
C GLU A 120 18.33 -11.74 -17.65
N MET A 121 18.50 -10.45 -17.32
CA MET A 121 18.68 -10.02 -15.94
C MET A 121 17.45 -10.29 -15.07
N ALA A 122 16.24 -10.06 -15.60
CA ALA A 122 15.01 -10.38 -14.89
C ALA A 122 14.87 -11.88 -14.59
N ILE A 123 15.29 -12.74 -15.53
CA ILE A 123 15.32 -14.21 -15.33
C ILE A 123 16.31 -14.58 -14.23
N VAL A 124 17.55 -14.06 -14.27
CA VAL A 124 18.57 -14.34 -13.27
C VAL A 124 18.12 -13.85 -11.88
N PHE A 125 17.66 -12.62 -11.80
CA PHE A 125 17.17 -12.04 -10.53
C PHE A 125 15.97 -12.81 -9.97
N THR A 126 15.03 -13.24 -10.84
CA THR A 126 13.86 -14.01 -10.41
C THR A 126 14.26 -15.40 -9.90
N ARG A 127 15.21 -16.09 -10.55
CA ARG A 127 15.72 -17.40 -10.10
C ARG A 127 16.34 -17.31 -8.70
N ILE A 128 17.05 -16.22 -8.40
CA ILE A 128 17.62 -15.98 -7.08
C ILE A 128 16.50 -15.56 -6.10
N GLY A 129 15.67 -14.60 -6.51
CA GLY A 129 14.62 -14.01 -5.70
C GLY A 129 13.54 -15.00 -5.25
N ILE A 130 13.25 -16.02 -6.06
CA ILE A 130 12.20 -17.01 -5.74
C ILE A 130 12.50 -17.81 -4.46
N CYS A 131 13.78 -17.95 -4.06
CA CYS A 131 14.15 -18.57 -2.80
C CYS A 131 13.58 -17.84 -1.58
N SER A 132 13.25 -16.53 -1.71
CA SER A 132 12.59 -15.75 -0.67
C SER A 132 11.22 -16.31 -0.28
N LEU A 133 10.61 -17.12 -1.13
CA LEU A 133 9.31 -17.76 -0.92
C LEU A 133 9.31 -18.65 0.33
N TYR A 134 10.40 -19.38 0.58
CA TYR A 134 10.55 -20.17 1.80
C TYR A 134 10.55 -19.31 3.05
N PHE A 135 11.34 -18.25 3.06
CA PHE A 135 11.45 -17.36 4.21
C PHE A 135 10.14 -16.63 4.45
N SER A 136 9.47 -16.17 3.38
CA SER A 136 8.16 -15.52 3.45
C SER A 136 7.11 -16.45 4.04
N SER A 137 7.12 -17.74 3.69
CA SER A 137 6.24 -18.77 4.23
C SER A 137 6.32 -18.84 5.76
N VAL A 138 7.55 -18.91 6.27
CA VAL A 138 7.80 -18.95 7.72
C VAL A 138 7.42 -17.62 8.38
N ILE A 139 7.75 -16.48 7.76
CA ILE A 139 7.42 -15.14 8.28
C ILE A 139 5.92 -15.00 8.51
N TYR A 140 5.08 -15.41 7.56
CA TYR A 140 3.63 -15.29 7.71
C TYR A 140 3.07 -16.18 8.81
N VAL A 141 3.53 -17.43 8.91
CA VAL A 141 3.10 -18.35 9.99
C VAL A 141 3.58 -17.83 11.35
N TYR A 142 4.86 -17.43 11.49
CA TYR A 142 5.39 -16.88 12.74
C TYR A 142 4.71 -15.58 13.14
N SER A 143 4.43 -14.70 12.18
CA SER A 143 3.69 -13.46 12.44
C SER A 143 2.28 -13.74 12.95
N SER A 144 1.57 -14.69 12.36
CA SER A 144 0.23 -15.09 12.77
C SER A 144 0.24 -15.75 14.17
N TYR A 145 1.23 -16.63 14.44
CA TYR A 145 1.43 -17.27 15.74
C TYR A 145 1.73 -16.23 16.84
N LEU A 146 2.64 -15.28 16.57
CA LEU A 146 2.95 -14.21 17.51
C LEU A 146 1.74 -13.31 17.78
N GLN A 147 0.98 -12.96 16.75
CA GLN A 147 -0.25 -12.17 16.90
C GLN A 147 -1.32 -12.92 17.72
N ALA A 148 -1.49 -14.23 17.49
CA ALA A 148 -2.38 -15.07 18.30
C ALA A 148 -1.96 -15.11 19.78
N ASN A 149 -0.65 -14.96 20.04
CA ASN A 149 -0.10 -14.84 21.40
C ASN A 149 0.06 -13.38 21.89
N ASN A 150 -0.66 -12.42 21.29
CA ASN A 150 -0.67 -10.98 21.65
C ASN A 150 0.67 -10.24 21.49
N VAL A 151 1.59 -10.74 20.67
CA VAL A 151 2.89 -10.11 20.39
C VAL A 151 2.82 -9.35 19.06
N PHE A 152 2.19 -8.18 19.06
CA PHE A 152 1.94 -7.37 17.84
C PHE A 152 3.11 -6.46 17.45
N SER A 153 3.79 -5.85 18.41
CA SER A 153 4.82 -4.84 18.13
C SER A 153 6.03 -5.41 17.40
N ILE A 154 6.42 -6.64 17.73
CA ILE A 154 7.59 -7.31 17.12
C ILE A 154 7.29 -7.69 15.68
N THR A 155 6.07 -8.11 15.38
CA THR A 155 5.66 -8.43 13.99
C THR A 155 5.71 -7.20 13.10
N ALA A 156 5.33 -6.03 13.61
CA ALA A 156 5.47 -4.75 12.89
C ALA A 156 6.94 -4.33 12.73
N ALA A 157 7.78 -4.55 13.75
CA ALA A 157 9.20 -4.21 13.72
C ALA A 157 10.01 -5.09 12.74
N ALA A 158 9.54 -6.28 12.40
CA ALA A 158 10.25 -7.23 11.53
C ALA A 158 10.54 -6.70 10.11
N ALA A 159 9.79 -5.72 9.64
CA ALA A 159 10.04 -5.07 8.35
C ALA A 159 11.26 -4.13 8.37
N ILE A 160 11.76 -3.73 9.55
CA ILE A 160 12.92 -2.84 9.69
C ILE A 160 14.22 -3.52 9.26
N PRO A 161 14.62 -4.67 9.84
CA PRO A 161 15.84 -5.36 9.40
C PRO A 161 15.77 -5.78 7.93
N ASN A 162 14.62 -6.16 7.41
CA ASN A 162 14.42 -6.44 6.00
C ASN A 162 14.79 -5.22 5.14
N SER A 163 14.22 -4.05 5.44
CA SER A 163 14.48 -2.82 4.69
C SER A 163 15.94 -2.39 4.76
N LEU A 164 16.60 -2.52 5.92
CA LEU A 164 18.01 -2.18 6.09
C LEU A 164 18.92 -3.05 5.23
N VAL A 165 18.67 -4.35 5.19
CA VAL A 165 19.47 -5.27 4.35
C VAL A 165 19.27 -5.00 2.87
N ILE A 166 18.04 -4.69 2.43
CA ILE A 166 17.79 -4.30 1.03
C ILE A 166 18.53 -2.99 0.70
N ILE A 167 18.53 -2.00 1.60
CA ILE A 167 19.28 -0.75 1.42
C ILE A 167 20.77 -1.04 1.20
N VAL A 168 21.36 -1.87 2.07
CA VAL A 168 22.77 -2.28 1.93
C VAL A 168 23.00 -3.03 0.62
N SER A 169 22.08 -3.90 0.22
CA SER A 169 22.19 -4.67 -1.02
C SER A 169 22.11 -3.79 -2.29
N ILE A 170 21.33 -2.71 -2.25
CA ILE A 170 21.27 -1.74 -3.34
C ILE A 170 22.64 -1.04 -3.50
N VAL A 171 23.26 -0.61 -2.40
CA VAL A 171 24.59 0.00 -2.42
C VAL A 171 25.65 -0.98 -2.91
N LEU A 172 25.65 -2.22 -2.40
CA LEU A 172 26.57 -3.25 -2.85
C LEU A 172 26.36 -3.63 -4.32
N GLY A 173 25.10 -3.65 -4.77
CA GLY A 173 24.75 -3.88 -6.17
C GLY A 173 25.30 -2.82 -7.12
N ALA A 174 25.34 -1.59 -6.67
CA ALA A 174 25.90 -0.49 -7.44
C ALA A 174 27.43 -0.43 -7.42
N CYS A 175 28.05 -0.74 -6.27
CA CYS A 175 29.50 -0.56 -6.08
C CYS A 175 30.32 -1.80 -6.46
N TRP A 176 29.74 -3.00 -6.38
CA TRP A 176 30.51 -4.25 -6.53
C TRP A 176 29.93 -5.16 -7.61
N ASN A 177 28.76 -5.73 -7.39
CA ASN A 177 28.15 -6.69 -8.32
C ASN A 177 26.62 -6.56 -8.32
N ILE A 178 26.05 -6.42 -9.50
CA ILE A 178 24.62 -6.25 -9.68
C ILE A 178 23.76 -7.38 -9.10
N LEU A 179 24.30 -8.59 -9.01
CA LEU A 179 23.62 -9.75 -8.40
C LEU A 179 23.37 -9.55 -6.91
N ALA A 180 24.12 -8.65 -6.24
CA ALA A 180 23.89 -8.31 -4.84
C ALA A 180 22.46 -7.76 -4.60
N LEU A 181 21.83 -7.14 -5.60
CA LEU A 181 20.44 -6.70 -5.52
C LEU A 181 19.49 -7.88 -5.19
N SER A 182 19.56 -8.95 -5.97
CA SER A 182 18.65 -10.08 -5.82
C SER A 182 19.05 -11.01 -4.68
N ILE A 183 20.35 -11.25 -4.49
CA ILE A 183 20.88 -12.03 -3.35
C ILE A 183 20.54 -11.31 -2.05
N GLY A 184 20.77 -9.99 -1.98
CA GLY A 184 20.52 -9.20 -0.78
C GLY A 184 19.03 -9.12 -0.44
N SER A 185 18.13 -9.03 -1.41
CA SER A 185 16.69 -9.05 -1.15
C SER A 185 16.21 -10.41 -0.62
N THR A 186 16.78 -11.51 -1.12
CA THR A 186 16.52 -12.86 -0.59
C THR A 186 17.09 -13.00 0.84
N LEU A 187 18.30 -12.49 1.09
CA LEU A 187 18.92 -12.47 2.41
C LEU A 187 18.11 -11.58 3.38
N ALA A 188 17.54 -10.48 2.91
CA ALA A 188 16.70 -9.60 3.71
C ALA A 188 15.48 -10.33 4.28
N THR A 189 14.81 -11.14 3.46
CA THR A 189 13.70 -11.98 3.93
C THR A 189 14.18 -13.08 4.89
N ALA A 190 15.36 -13.67 4.68
CA ALA A 190 15.95 -14.62 5.61
C ALA A 190 16.25 -13.98 6.98
N ILE A 191 16.81 -12.77 6.99
CA ILE A 191 17.08 -12.01 8.23
C ILE A 191 15.77 -11.61 8.93
N GLN A 192 14.75 -11.22 8.18
CA GLN A 192 13.42 -10.95 8.73
C GLN A 192 12.83 -12.20 9.41
N MET A 193 12.95 -13.37 8.77
CA MET A 193 12.54 -14.65 9.36
C MET A 193 13.32 -14.93 10.65
N ALA A 194 14.66 -14.79 10.63
CA ALA A 194 15.51 -15.00 11.81
C ALA A 194 15.14 -14.04 12.96
N PHE A 195 14.81 -12.79 12.65
CA PHE A 195 14.33 -11.82 13.63
C PHE A 195 13.04 -12.30 14.32
N LEU A 196 12.08 -12.85 13.57
CA LEU A 196 10.83 -13.38 14.13
C LEU A 196 11.01 -14.72 14.85
N TRP A 197 12.03 -15.51 14.50
CA TRP A 197 12.30 -16.78 15.17
C TRP A 197 12.65 -16.60 16.65
N VAL A 198 13.37 -15.53 17.01
CA VAL A 198 13.76 -15.25 18.40
C VAL A 198 12.56 -15.18 19.36
N PRO A 199 11.54 -14.33 19.13
CA PRO A 199 10.37 -14.28 19.99
C PRO A 199 9.49 -15.53 19.93
N VAL A 200 9.43 -16.22 18.80
CA VAL A 200 8.72 -17.51 18.67
C VAL A 200 9.38 -18.57 19.56
N HIS A 201 10.71 -18.66 19.55
CA HIS A 201 11.45 -19.58 20.42
C HIS A 201 11.28 -19.25 21.90
N LYS A 202 11.19 -17.98 22.28
CA LYS A 202 10.90 -17.56 23.67
C LYS A 202 9.51 -17.98 24.16
N LEU A 203 8.59 -18.26 23.25
CA LEU A 203 7.27 -18.84 23.57
C LEU A 203 7.32 -20.38 23.69
N ASN A 204 8.51 -20.99 23.69
CA ASN A 204 8.75 -22.43 23.73
C ASN A 204 8.24 -23.21 22.50
N PHE A 205 7.90 -22.52 21.41
CA PHE A 205 7.53 -23.18 20.17
C PHE A 205 8.72 -23.97 19.60
N ARG A 206 8.48 -25.24 19.31
CA ARG A 206 9.48 -26.13 18.69
C ARG A 206 9.02 -26.47 17.27
N LEU A 207 9.85 -26.15 16.31
CA LEU A 207 9.63 -26.53 14.92
C LEU A 207 9.71 -28.04 14.78
N ARG A 208 8.64 -28.66 14.33
CA ARG A 208 8.58 -30.09 13.99
C ARG A 208 7.81 -30.25 12.69
N LEU A 209 8.44 -30.83 11.67
CA LEU A 209 7.73 -31.13 10.43
C LEU A 209 6.67 -32.21 10.71
N ASN A 210 5.42 -31.92 10.35
CA ASN A 210 4.29 -32.81 10.60
C ASN A 210 3.43 -32.89 9.32
N PHE A 211 3.48 -34.05 8.68
CA PHE A 211 2.81 -34.32 7.39
C PHE A 211 1.40 -34.92 7.51
N HIS A 212 0.72 -34.76 8.64
CA HIS A 212 -0.65 -35.27 8.82
C HIS A 212 -1.69 -34.37 8.12
N TRP A 213 -1.92 -34.64 6.84
CA TRP A 213 -2.79 -33.87 5.95
C TRP A 213 -4.30 -34.05 6.20
N LYS A 214 -4.72 -35.13 6.87
CA LYS A 214 -6.12 -35.47 7.15
C LYS A 214 -6.63 -34.92 8.49
N ASP A 215 -6.02 -33.87 8.98
CA ASP A 215 -6.44 -33.21 10.21
C ASP A 215 -7.68 -32.34 9.99
N SER A 216 -8.67 -32.42 10.88
CA SER A 216 -9.94 -31.68 10.77
C SER A 216 -9.78 -30.17 10.87
N TYR A 217 -8.87 -29.70 11.73
CA TYR A 217 -8.57 -28.27 11.87
C TYR A 217 -7.85 -27.73 10.63
N LEU A 218 -6.98 -28.53 10.04
CA LEU A 218 -6.29 -28.17 8.82
C LEU A 218 -7.27 -28.08 7.62
N GLN A 219 -8.20 -29.05 7.50
CA GLN A 219 -9.24 -28.99 6.47
C GLN A 219 -10.15 -27.78 6.65
N TYR A 220 -10.55 -27.49 7.88
CA TYR A 220 -11.34 -26.30 8.20
C TYR A 220 -10.58 -25.02 7.87
N PHE A 221 -9.29 -24.96 8.21
CA PHE A 221 -8.43 -23.84 7.86
C PHE A 221 -8.39 -23.56 6.34
N PHE A 222 -8.21 -24.61 5.51
CA PHE A 222 -8.22 -24.45 4.05
C PHE A 222 -9.59 -24.09 3.48
N SER A 223 -10.65 -24.57 4.08
CA SER A 223 -12.02 -24.17 3.66
C SER A 223 -12.26 -22.66 3.83
N LEU A 224 -11.66 -22.06 4.85
CA LEU A 224 -11.72 -20.62 5.08
C LEU A 224 -10.80 -19.83 4.13
N MET A 225 -9.67 -20.41 3.72
CA MET A 225 -8.71 -19.73 2.85
C MET A 225 -9.24 -19.49 1.43
N GLY A 226 -10.02 -20.40 0.88
CA GLY A 226 -10.50 -20.31 -0.50
C GLY A 226 -11.17 -18.97 -0.84
N PRO A 227 -12.21 -18.54 -0.12
CA PRO A 227 -12.86 -17.24 -0.34
C PRO A 227 -11.92 -16.04 -0.16
N VAL A 228 -10.98 -16.12 0.81
CA VAL A 228 -10.00 -15.03 1.05
C VAL A 228 -9.04 -14.91 -0.10
N ILE A 229 -8.51 -16.02 -0.61
CA ILE A 229 -7.62 -16.06 -1.78
C ILE A 229 -8.32 -15.43 -3.00
N LEU A 230 -9.57 -15.80 -3.26
CA LEU A 230 -10.33 -15.19 -4.37
C LEU A 230 -10.48 -13.67 -4.22
N GLY A 231 -10.71 -13.19 -3.00
CA GLY A 231 -10.80 -11.75 -2.74
C GLY A 231 -9.49 -10.99 -2.98
N VAL A 232 -8.35 -11.59 -2.63
CA VAL A 232 -7.01 -11.00 -2.83
C VAL A 232 -6.60 -11.07 -4.30
N SER A 233 -6.98 -12.12 -5.01
CA SER A 233 -6.63 -12.35 -6.42
C SER A 233 -6.97 -11.16 -7.32
N VAL A 234 -8.06 -10.47 -7.03
CA VAL A 234 -8.51 -9.29 -7.78
C VAL A 234 -7.43 -8.20 -7.81
N ASN A 235 -6.86 -7.87 -6.65
CA ASN A 235 -5.83 -6.82 -6.54
C ASN A 235 -4.50 -7.27 -7.17
N GLU A 236 -4.11 -8.52 -6.97
CA GLU A 236 -2.83 -9.04 -7.47
C GLU A 236 -2.83 -9.15 -9.00
N ILE A 237 -3.95 -9.58 -9.61
CA ILE A 237 -4.12 -9.61 -11.07
C ILE A 237 -4.03 -8.19 -11.64
N ASN A 238 -4.63 -7.20 -10.98
CA ASN A 238 -4.53 -5.81 -11.40
C ASN A 238 -3.08 -5.32 -11.40
N THR A 239 -2.34 -5.56 -10.32
CA THR A 239 -0.92 -5.20 -10.21
C THR A 239 -0.07 -5.90 -11.28
N LEU A 240 -0.34 -7.17 -11.57
CA LEU A 240 0.34 -7.92 -12.63
C LEU A 240 0.11 -7.25 -13.99
N LEU A 241 -1.14 -6.95 -14.34
CA LEU A 241 -1.49 -6.34 -15.61
C LEU A 241 -0.88 -4.93 -15.75
N ASP A 242 -0.91 -4.12 -14.69
CA ASP A 242 -0.28 -2.81 -14.68
C ASP A 242 1.22 -2.90 -15.03
N ARG A 243 1.94 -3.86 -14.42
CA ARG A 243 3.37 -4.06 -14.68
C ARG A 243 3.64 -4.63 -16.07
N THR A 244 2.81 -5.58 -16.50
CA THR A 244 2.92 -6.16 -17.85
C THR A 244 2.78 -5.08 -18.92
N ILE A 245 1.76 -4.23 -18.81
CA ILE A 245 1.53 -3.15 -19.77
C ILE A 245 2.63 -2.09 -19.65
N ALA A 246 3.04 -1.72 -18.43
CA ALA A 246 4.13 -0.77 -18.22
C ALA A 246 5.43 -1.20 -18.91
N SER A 247 5.75 -2.50 -18.87
CA SER A 247 6.92 -3.07 -19.55
C SER A 247 6.88 -2.94 -21.07
N GLN A 248 5.68 -2.90 -21.66
CA GLN A 248 5.50 -2.74 -23.12
C GLN A 248 5.58 -1.28 -23.54
N VAL A 249 5.20 -0.35 -22.64
CA VAL A 249 5.08 1.08 -22.96
C VAL A 249 6.43 1.78 -22.99
N ALA A 250 7.29 1.53 -22.00
CA ALA A 250 8.59 2.19 -21.92
C ALA A 250 9.59 1.37 -21.10
N ILE A 251 10.86 1.45 -21.47
CA ILE A 251 11.98 1.00 -20.63
C ILE A 251 12.05 1.92 -19.41
N GLY A 252 12.15 1.36 -18.21
CA GLY A 252 12.05 2.14 -16.95
C GLY A 252 10.60 2.45 -16.57
N GLY A 253 9.60 1.98 -17.30
CA GLY A 253 8.20 2.26 -17.05
C GLY A 253 7.69 1.68 -15.73
N ILE A 254 8.11 0.47 -15.38
CA ILE A 254 7.76 -0.17 -14.11
C ILE A 254 8.35 0.61 -12.94
N SER A 255 9.60 1.01 -13.06
CA SER A 255 10.30 1.81 -12.04
C SER A 255 9.67 3.18 -11.87
N ALA A 256 9.36 3.88 -12.97
CA ALA A 256 8.72 5.18 -12.96
C ALA A 256 7.36 5.15 -12.25
N LEU A 257 6.51 4.15 -12.55
CA LEU A 257 5.23 3.94 -11.85
C LEU A 257 5.46 3.63 -10.37
N THR A 258 6.46 2.82 -10.03
CA THR A 258 6.77 2.45 -8.65
C THR A 258 7.22 3.68 -7.86
N TYR A 259 8.10 4.51 -8.41
CA TYR A 259 8.57 5.75 -7.75
C TYR A 259 7.43 6.75 -7.58
N ALA A 260 6.62 6.97 -8.61
CA ALA A 260 5.45 7.85 -8.51
C ALA A 260 4.45 7.35 -7.47
N ASN A 261 4.13 6.05 -7.48
CA ASN A 261 3.21 5.45 -6.53
C ASN A 261 3.74 5.50 -5.10
N SER A 262 5.05 5.38 -4.88
CA SER A 262 5.65 5.48 -3.54
C SER A 262 5.41 6.84 -2.89
N LEU A 263 5.45 7.95 -3.66
CA LEU A 263 5.08 9.28 -3.19
C LEU A 263 3.59 9.38 -2.83
N VAL A 264 2.72 8.80 -3.65
CA VAL A 264 1.27 8.74 -3.36
C VAL A 264 0.99 7.93 -2.10
N MET A 265 1.68 6.79 -1.92
CA MET A 265 1.55 5.94 -0.73
C MET A 265 2.00 6.62 0.55
N LEU A 266 3.00 7.52 0.51
CA LEU A 266 3.38 8.35 1.66
C LEU A 266 2.22 9.25 2.09
N VAL A 267 1.54 9.89 1.14
CA VAL A 267 0.37 10.74 1.43
C VAL A 267 -0.79 9.92 1.99
N GLN A 268 -1.11 8.79 1.37
CA GLN A 268 -2.19 7.90 1.83
C GLN A 268 -1.90 7.35 3.23
N GLY A 269 -0.67 6.90 3.48
CA GLY A 269 -0.23 6.38 4.77
C GLY A 269 -0.14 7.44 5.87
N GLY A 270 0.18 8.69 5.50
CA GLY A 270 0.29 9.81 6.45
C GLY A 270 -1.05 10.42 6.84
N PHE A 271 -2.02 10.45 5.95
CA PHE A 271 -3.29 11.17 6.17
C PHE A 271 -4.54 10.27 6.06
N ALA A 272 -4.72 9.55 4.96
CA ALA A 272 -5.97 8.84 4.72
C ALA A 272 -6.17 7.66 5.66
N GLN A 273 -5.17 6.80 5.82
CA GLN A 273 -5.23 5.62 6.68
C GLN A 273 -5.42 5.97 8.18
N PRO A 274 -4.68 6.93 8.77
CA PRO A 274 -4.90 7.35 10.15
C PRO A 274 -6.30 7.90 10.38
N VAL A 275 -6.82 8.76 9.50
CA VAL A 275 -8.18 9.29 9.61
C VAL A 275 -9.20 8.14 9.61
N ALA A 276 -9.15 7.25 8.63
CA ALA A 276 -10.06 6.12 8.55
C ALA A 276 -9.98 5.21 9.79
N THR A 277 -8.77 4.99 10.33
CA THR A 277 -8.55 4.14 11.52
C THR A 277 -9.09 4.78 12.80
N VAL A 278 -8.93 6.09 12.98
CA VAL A 278 -9.42 6.81 14.17
C VAL A 278 -10.95 6.92 14.19
N PHE A 279 -11.56 7.12 13.02
CA PHE A 279 -13.01 7.26 12.93
C PHE A 279 -13.77 5.94 12.93
N TYR A 280 -13.16 4.84 12.50
CA TYR A 280 -13.82 3.53 12.40
C TYR A 280 -14.44 3.04 13.73
N PRO A 281 -13.76 3.07 14.90
CA PRO A 281 -14.37 2.66 16.17
C PRO A 281 -15.56 3.53 16.58
N ARG A 282 -15.51 4.85 16.31
CA ARG A 282 -16.62 5.76 16.58
C ARG A 282 -17.84 5.44 15.73
N LEU A 283 -17.62 5.23 14.42
CA LEU A 283 -18.67 4.81 13.49
C LEU A 283 -19.32 3.51 13.93
N THR A 284 -18.51 2.49 14.27
CA THR A 284 -19.00 1.19 14.72
C THR A 284 -19.82 1.32 15.99
N LYS A 285 -19.35 2.09 16.98
CA LYS A 285 -20.07 2.33 18.23
C LYS A 285 -21.44 2.98 17.98
N SER A 286 -21.46 4.09 17.22
CA SER A 286 -22.70 4.81 16.91
C SER A 286 -23.73 3.93 16.16
N ILE A 287 -23.26 3.07 15.27
CA ILE A 287 -24.12 2.13 14.52
C ILE A 287 -24.65 1.01 15.44
N THR A 288 -23.80 0.43 16.29
CA THR A 288 -24.19 -0.63 17.23
C THR A 288 -25.22 -0.13 18.28
N GLU A 289 -25.11 1.14 18.69
CA GLU A 289 -26.06 1.81 19.57
C GLU A 289 -27.36 2.24 18.85
N GLY A 290 -27.51 1.95 17.55
CA GLY A 290 -28.67 2.34 16.74
C GLY A 290 -28.75 3.84 16.43
N ASN A 291 -27.70 4.61 16.75
CA ASN A 291 -27.66 6.06 16.52
C ASN A 291 -27.07 6.38 15.13
N HIS A 292 -27.85 6.10 14.10
CA HIS A 292 -27.46 6.35 12.71
C HIS A 292 -27.19 7.82 12.40
N LYS A 293 -27.82 8.76 13.14
CA LYS A 293 -27.58 10.20 12.99
C LYS A 293 -26.18 10.58 13.47
N ALA A 294 -25.73 10.03 14.62
CA ALA A 294 -24.37 10.24 15.11
C ALA A 294 -23.33 9.62 14.16
N ALA A 295 -23.56 8.40 13.71
CA ALA A 295 -22.67 7.71 12.74
C ALA A 295 -22.50 8.55 11.46
N ARG A 296 -23.56 9.14 10.95
CA ARG A 296 -23.52 10.03 9.80
C ARG A 296 -22.73 11.32 10.07
N THR A 297 -22.92 11.92 11.25
CA THR A 297 -22.15 13.12 11.66
C THR A 297 -20.66 12.80 11.75
N ASP A 298 -20.28 11.67 12.37
CA ASP A 298 -18.91 11.21 12.46
C ASP A 298 -18.30 10.95 11.08
N PHE A 299 -19.05 10.31 10.17
CA PHE A 299 -18.60 10.09 8.79
C PHE A 299 -18.34 11.41 8.06
N HIS A 300 -19.25 12.39 8.20
CA HIS A 300 -19.08 13.71 7.58
C HIS A 300 -17.88 14.46 8.14
N ALA A 301 -17.63 14.38 9.45
CA ALA A 301 -16.46 14.98 10.06
C ALA A 301 -15.16 14.34 9.54
N ALA A 302 -15.12 13.00 9.45
CA ALA A 302 -14.00 12.28 8.87
C ALA A 302 -13.74 12.66 7.40
N LEU A 303 -14.81 12.74 6.61
CA LEU A 303 -14.72 13.12 5.21
C LEU A 303 -14.20 14.54 5.03
N GLN A 304 -14.71 15.51 5.82
CA GLN A 304 -14.22 16.88 5.78
C GLN A 304 -12.75 16.99 6.16
N VAL A 305 -12.31 16.28 7.20
CA VAL A 305 -10.89 16.20 7.58
C VAL A 305 -10.06 15.66 6.42
N LEU A 306 -10.48 14.55 5.79
CA LEU A 306 -9.79 13.99 4.62
C LEU A 306 -9.69 15.00 3.48
N LEU A 307 -10.79 15.67 3.14
CA LEU A 307 -10.81 16.62 2.03
C LEU A 307 -9.93 17.84 2.29
N VAL A 308 -9.91 18.36 3.54
CA VAL A 308 -9.03 19.48 3.94
C VAL A 308 -7.55 19.15 3.72
N PHE A 309 -7.13 17.91 3.95
CA PHE A 309 -5.73 17.50 3.74
C PHE A 309 -5.45 17.02 2.31
N LEU A 310 -6.32 16.19 1.73
CA LEU A 310 -6.01 15.53 0.47
C LEU A 310 -6.25 16.42 -0.77
N LEU A 311 -7.21 17.36 -0.76
CA LEU A 311 -7.45 18.24 -1.92
C LEU A 311 -6.24 19.14 -2.23
N PRO A 312 -5.65 19.88 -1.27
CA PRO A 312 -4.48 20.69 -1.55
C PRO A 312 -3.28 19.83 -1.99
N VAL A 313 -3.09 18.64 -1.39
CA VAL A 313 -2.02 17.72 -1.81
C VAL A 313 -2.25 17.22 -3.23
N THR A 314 -3.48 16.87 -3.60
CA THR A 314 -3.82 16.48 -4.98
C THR A 314 -3.43 17.56 -5.98
N ILE A 315 -3.87 18.81 -5.77
CA ILE A 315 -3.57 19.93 -6.66
C ILE A 315 -2.08 20.26 -6.66
N GLY A 316 -1.44 20.25 -5.48
CA GLY A 316 0.00 20.45 -5.35
C GLY A 316 0.81 19.40 -6.12
N PHE A 317 0.45 18.11 -6.01
CA PHE A 317 1.12 17.02 -6.74
C PHE A 317 0.90 17.12 -8.25
N MET A 318 -0.28 17.54 -8.71
CA MET A 318 -0.53 17.76 -10.13
C MET A 318 0.35 18.87 -10.72
N ILE A 319 0.46 20.00 -10.01
CA ILE A 319 1.19 21.17 -10.49
C ILE A 319 2.70 20.98 -10.32
N LEU A 320 3.13 20.48 -9.17
CA LEU A 320 4.54 20.36 -8.80
C LEU A 320 5.11 18.97 -9.09
N SER A 321 4.44 18.11 -9.88
CA SER A 321 4.86 16.72 -10.14
C SER A 321 6.31 16.60 -10.59
N ASN A 322 6.78 17.47 -11.48
CA ASN A 322 8.16 17.49 -11.95
C ASN A 322 9.12 17.98 -10.84
N ASP A 323 8.79 19.09 -10.15
CA ASP A 323 9.63 19.62 -9.08
C ASP A 323 9.74 18.62 -7.91
N ILE A 324 8.65 17.94 -7.55
CA ILE A 324 8.62 16.88 -6.54
C ILE A 324 9.49 15.69 -6.98
N THR A 325 9.29 15.20 -8.21
CA THR A 325 10.07 14.08 -8.75
C THR A 325 11.56 14.40 -8.75
N MET A 326 11.94 15.57 -9.23
CA MET A 326 13.34 16.02 -9.26
C MET A 326 13.92 16.24 -7.86
N ALA A 327 13.13 16.74 -6.91
CA ALA A 327 13.60 16.96 -5.54
C ALA A 327 13.89 15.64 -4.81
N PHE A 328 13.07 14.63 -5.01
CA PHE A 328 13.24 13.34 -4.33
C PHE A 328 14.16 12.38 -5.11
N PHE A 329 13.97 12.26 -6.41
CA PHE A 329 14.66 11.26 -7.23
C PHE A 329 15.73 11.83 -8.18
N GLY A 330 15.71 13.11 -8.52
CA GLY A 330 16.54 13.75 -9.55
C GLY A 330 18.03 13.82 -9.23
N ARG A 331 18.64 12.71 -8.80
CA ARG A 331 20.06 12.60 -8.46
C ARG A 331 20.63 11.26 -8.93
N GLY A 332 21.95 11.22 -9.13
CA GLY A 332 22.65 10.00 -9.52
C GLY A 332 22.27 9.53 -10.92
N ALA A 333 21.86 8.29 -11.07
CA ALA A 333 21.50 7.67 -12.35
C ALA A 333 20.09 8.03 -12.86
N PHE A 334 19.33 8.84 -12.12
CA PHE A 334 17.99 9.27 -12.52
C PHE A 334 18.06 10.38 -13.56
N ASP A 335 17.94 10.03 -14.82
CA ASP A 335 18.08 10.93 -15.97
C ASP A 335 16.78 11.72 -16.26
N GLN A 336 16.84 12.57 -17.29
CA GLN A 336 15.72 13.41 -17.67
C GLN A 336 14.53 12.60 -18.19
N ASN A 337 14.78 11.48 -18.86
CA ASN A 337 13.73 10.59 -19.35
C ASN A 337 12.98 9.92 -18.18
N ALA A 338 13.73 9.42 -17.19
CA ALA A 338 13.15 8.90 -15.94
C ALA A 338 12.30 9.96 -15.23
N SER A 339 12.75 11.22 -15.22
CA SER A 339 12.00 12.35 -14.63
C SER A 339 10.68 12.59 -15.35
N VAL A 340 10.67 12.61 -16.67
CA VAL A 340 9.46 12.81 -17.48
C VAL A 340 8.48 11.66 -17.24
N LEU A 341 8.94 10.42 -17.30
CA LEU A 341 8.08 9.25 -17.06
C LEU A 341 7.46 9.26 -15.65
N THR A 342 8.28 9.51 -14.63
CA THR A 342 7.85 9.50 -13.23
C THR A 342 6.94 10.67 -12.89
N SER A 343 7.26 11.89 -13.34
CA SER A 343 6.45 13.07 -13.09
C SER A 343 5.11 13.04 -13.82
N THR A 344 5.08 12.48 -15.04
CA THR A 344 3.83 12.24 -15.77
C THR A 344 2.96 11.22 -15.02
N ALA A 345 3.52 10.11 -14.58
CA ALA A 345 2.81 9.14 -13.75
C ALA A 345 2.28 9.77 -12.47
N LEU A 346 3.10 10.57 -11.77
CA LEU A 346 2.73 11.24 -10.53
C LEU A 346 1.58 12.22 -10.72
N SER A 347 1.60 13.04 -11.77
CA SER A 347 0.54 14.01 -12.05
C SER A 347 -0.82 13.34 -12.25
N PHE A 348 -0.86 12.20 -12.96
CA PHE A 348 -2.09 11.45 -13.17
C PHE A 348 -2.52 10.61 -11.96
N TYR A 349 -1.59 10.03 -11.20
CA TYR A 349 -1.91 9.40 -9.92
C TYR A 349 -2.46 10.40 -8.89
N ALA A 350 -1.99 11.65 -8.93
CA ALA A 350 -2.44 12.70 -8.02
C ALA A 350 -3.96 12.89 -8.09
N ILE A 351 -4.58 12.81 -9.28
CA ILE A 351 -6.04 12.89 -9.47
C ILE A 351 -6.77 11.89 -8.58
N GLY A 352 -6.20 10.69 -8.42
CA GLY A 352 -6.78 9.61 -7.63
C GLY A 352 -6.62 9.76 -6.12
N ILE A 353 -5.70 10.59 -5.61
CA ILE A 353 -5.35 10.66 -4.18
C ILE A 353 -6.57 10.86 -3.27
N VAL A 354 -7.40 11.84 -3.59
CA VAL A 354 -8.62 12.13 -2.81
C VAL A 354 -9.58 10.94 -2.86
N PHE A 355 -9.80 10.38 -4.05
CA PHE A 355 -10.77 9.31 -4.25
C PHE A 355 -10.36 8.01 -3.58
N VAL A 356 -9.07 7.67 -3.58
CA VAL A 356 -8.53 6.52 -2.82
C VAL A 356 -8.77 6.72 -1.32
N GLY A 357 -8.50 7.92 -0.78
CA GLY A 357 -8.79 8.24 0.63
C GLY A 357 -10.29 8.15 0.98
N VAL A 358 -11.15 8.70 0.13
CA VAL A 358 -12.62 8.62 0.29
C VAL A 358 -13.12 7.17 0.19
N ARG A 359 -12.56 6.37 -0.75
CA ARG A 359 -12.88 4.95 -0.88
C ARG A 359 -12.55 4.18 0.39
N GLU A 360 -11.39 4.43 1.00
CA GLU A 360 -10.98 3.78 2.25
C GLU A 360 -11.97 4.12 3.39
N LEU A 361 -12.37 5.38 3.52
CA LEU A 361 -13.35 5.80 4.52
C LEU A 361 -14.74 5.19 4.27
N LEU A 362 -15.20 5.15 3.02
CA LEU A 362 -16.46 4.50 2.64
C LEU A 362 -16.43 3.00 2.95
N ALA A 363 -15.32 2.32 2.65
CA ALA A 363 -15.18 0.90 2.97
C ALA A 363 -15.34 0.65 4.47
N ARG A 364 -14.71 1.49 5.33
CA ARG A 364 -14.88 1.40 6.80
C ARG A 364 -16.33 1.67 7.23
N TYR A 365 -17.01 2.60 6.57
CA TYR A 365 -18.43 2.87 6.83
C TYR A 365 -19.29 1.63 6.54
N TYR A 366 -19.09 0.98 5.39
CA TYR A 366 -19.79 -0.28 5.05
C TYR A 366 -19.47 -1.42 6.02
N TYR A 367 -18.21 -1.55 6.42
CA TYR A 367 -17.79 -2.58 7.39
C TYR A 367 -18.43 -2.36 8.76
N ALA A 368 -18.62 -1.12 9.20
CA ALA A 368 -19.32 -0.81 10.44
C ALA A 368 -20.80 -1.25 10.42
N TYR A 369 -21.43 -1.28 9.23
CA TYR A 369 -22.76 -1.87 9.01
C TYR A 369 -22.74 -3.40 8.79
N GLY A 370 -21.58 -4.05 8.91
CA GLY A 370 -21.44 -5.50 8.66
C GLY A 370 -21.50 -5.88 7.18
N ASN A 371 -21.49 -4.92 6.26
CA ASN A 371 -21.58 -5.16 4.83
C ASN A 371 -20.20 -5.13 4.17
N THR A 372 -19.64 -6.30 3.91
CA THR A 372 -18.35 -6.45 3.20
C THR A 372 -18.56 -6.69 1.70
N LYS A 373 -19.74 -7.10 1.26
CA LYS A 373 -20.04 -7.46 -0.13
C LYS A 373 -20.00 -6.26 -1.08
N ILE A 374 -20.57 -5.13 -0.66
CA ILE A 374 -20.63 -3.94 -1.51
C ILE A 374 -19.24 -3.38 -1.82
N PRO A 375 -18.36 -3.13 -0.83
CA PRO A 375 -16.99 -2.70 -1.11
C PRO A 375 -16.21 -3.69 -2.01
N MET A 376 -16.34 -5.00 -1.76
CA MET A 376 -15.68 -6.04 -2.56
C MET A 376 -16.15 -6.02 -4.03
N LEU A 377 -17.48 -5.97 -4.26
CA LEU A 377 -18.03 -5.96 -5.62
C LEU A 377 -17.60 -4.69 -6.38
N ASN A 378 -17.65 -3.53 -5.73
CA ASN A 378 -17.24 -2.28 -6.35
C ASN A 378 -15.73 -2.22 -6.61
N ALA A 379 -14.91 -2.85 -5.77
CA ALA A 379 -13.47 -3.01 -6.04
C ALA A 379 -13.24 -3.88 -7.30
N ALA A 380 -14.01 -4.97 -7.47
CA ALA A 380 -13.93 -5.81 -8.67
C ALA A 380 -14.37 -5.03 -9.94
N ILE A 381 -15.45 -4.23 -9.86
CA ILE A 381 -15.85 -3.35 -10.98
C ILE A 381 -14.74 -2.33 -11.27
N GLY A 382 -14.17 -1.70 -10.23
CA GLY A 382 -13.05 -0.78 -10.38
C GLY A 382 -11.84 -1.42 -11.07
N MET A 383 -11.52 -2.69 -10.76
CA MET A 383 -10.47 -3.44 -11.44
C MET A 383 -10.77 -3.61 -12.93
N VAL A 384 -11.99 -4.02 -13.29
CA VAL A 384 -12.37 -4.18 -14.70
C VAL A 384 -12.24 -2.85 -15.46
N VAL A 385 -12.70 -1.76 -14.86
CA VAL A 385 -12.54 -0.39 -15.42
C VAL A 385 -11.06 -0.06 -15.57
N ASN A 386 -10.23 -0.32 -14.56
CA ASN A 386 -8.79 -0.07 -14.61
C ASN A 386 -8.13 -0.84 -15.75
N ILE A 387 -8.37 -2.14 -15.87
CA ILE A 387 -7.82 -2.99 -16.93
C ILE A 387 -8.22 -2.47 -18.33
N THR A 388 -9.50 -2.15 -18.50
CA THR A 388 -10.01 -1.66 -19.79
C THR A 388 -9.34 -0.34 -20.17
N LEU A 389 -9.21 0.58 -19.20
CA LEU A 389 -8.56 1.87 -19.40
C LEU A 389 -7.04 1.73 -19.59
N ASN A 390 -6.40 0.81 -18.92
CA ASN A 390 -4.97 0.53 -19.09
C ASN A 390 -4.67 0.13 -20.55
N LEU A 391 -5.47 -0.76 -21.13
CA LEU A 391 -5.30 -1.22 -22.51
C LEU A 391 -5.52 -0.12 -23.57
N THR A 392 -6.38 0.86 -23.24
CA THR A 392 -6.71 1.96 -24.16
C THR A 392 -5.81 3.18 -23.94
N LEU A 393 -5.71 3.68 -22.69
CA LEU A 393 -4.99 4.91 -22.38
C LEU A 393 -3.46 4.73 -22.46
N SER A 394 -2.94 3.54 -22.19
CA SER A 394 -1.50 3.30 -22.34
C SER A 394 -0.99 3.52 -23.78
N ARG A 395 -1.83 3.24 -24.78
CA ARG A 395 -1.49 3.46 -26.19
C ARG A 395 -1.50 4.94 -26.60
N VAL A 396 -2.27 5.78 -25.87
CA VAL A 396 -2.44 7.21 -26.22
C VAL A 396 -1.52 8.09 -25.37
N ILE A 397 -1.45 7.82 -24.06
CA ILE A 397 -0.76 8.67 -23.08
C ILE A 397 0.48 7.97 -22.49
N GLY A 398 0.76 6.74 -22.92
CA GLY A 398 1.91 5.99 -22.41
C GLY A 398 1.77 5.64 -20.91
N ILE A 399 2.85 5.82 -20.15
CA ILE A 399 2.89 5.54 -18.69
C ILE A 399 1.87 6.37 -17.91
N GLY A 400 1.61 7.63 -18.34
CA GLY A 400 0.56 8.46 -17.75
C GLY A 400 -0.84 7.85 -17.86
N GLY A 401 -1.09 7.09 -18.92
CA GLY A 401 -2.36 6.38 -19.13
C GLY A 401 -2.65 5.33 -18.08
N LEU A 402 -1.64 4.58 -17.63
CA LEU A 402 -1.75 3.60 -16.54
C LEU A 402 -2.08 4.27 -15.20
N ALA A 403 -1.39 5.38 -14.90
CA ALA A 403 -1.65 6.16 -13.71
C ALA A 403 -3.05 6.79 -13.71
N LEU A 404 -3.50 7.30 -14.87
CA LEU A 404 -4.83 7.87 -15.05
C LEU A 404 -5.92 6.78 -14.92
N ALA A 405 -5.72 5.61 -15.50
CA ALA A 405 -6.66 4.49 -15.39
C ALA A 405 -6.89 4.09 -13.93
N THR A 406 -5.84 4.05 -13.12
CA THR A 406 -5.94 3.79 -11.68
C THR A 406 -6.73 4.88 -10.95
N SER A 407 -6.50 6.15 -11.31
CA SER A 407 -7.24 7.28 -10.74
C SER A 407 -8.72 7.25 -11.12
N VAL A 408 -9.05 6.99 -12.38
CA VAL A 408 -10.43 6.87 -12.86
C VAL A 408 -11.14 5.68 -12.22
N ALA A 409 -10.46 4.54 -12.09
CA ALA A 409 -11.02 3.38 -11.39
C ALA A 409 -11.38 3.69 -9.92
N ALA A 410 -10.53 4.46 -9.23
CA ALA A 410 -10.83 4.93 -7.87
C ALA A 410 -12.05 5.86 -7.85
N ILE A 411 -12.18 6.78 -8.80
CA ILE A 411 -13.34 7.67 -8.95
C ILE A 411 -14.62 6.85 -9.16
N VAL A 412 -14.62 5.93 -10.11
CA VAL A 412 -15.77 5.06 -10.40
C VAL A 412 -16.17 4.24 -9.17
N THR A 413 -15.20 3.65 -8.48
CA THR A 413 -15.46 2.88 -7.25
C THR A 413 -16.12 3.74 -6.18
N VAL A 414 -15.65 4.97 -5.95
CA VAL A 414 -16.23 5.91 -4.99
C VAL A 414 -17.67 6.27 -5.38
N ILE A 415 -17.92 6.60 -6.65
CA ILE A 415 -19.26 6.94 -7.13
C ILE A 415 -20.22 5.77 -6.91
N LEU A 416 -19.83 4.55 -7.27
CA LEU A 416 -20.65 3.37 -7.10
C LEU A 416 -20.97 3.09 -5.62
N MET A 417 -19.95 3.13 -4.75
CA MET A 417 -20.14 2.95 -3.31
C MET A 417 -21.04 4.06 -2.74
N TRP A 418 -20.85 5.30 -3.17
CA TRP A 418 -21.69 6.43 -2.72
C TRP A 418 -23.15 6.26 -3.11
N CYS A 419 -23.43 5.91 -4.35
CA CYS A 419 -24.80 5.66 -4.85
C CYS A 419 -25.47 4.50 -4.11
N GLN A 420 -24.69 3.47 -3.75
CA GLN A 420 -25.22 2.28 -3.08
C GLN A 420 -25.37 2.47 -1.56
N CYS A 421 -24.83 3.55 -0.98
CA CYS A 421 -24.94 3.84 0.46
C CYS A 421 -26.40 3.90 0.95
N ARG A 422 -27.33 4.29 0.07
CA ARG A 422 -28.79 4.31 0.35
C ARG A 422 -29.38 2.92 0.65
N ARG A 423 -28.67 1.83 0.28
CA ARG A 423 -29.12 0.44 0.48
C ARG A 423 -28.79 -0.09 1.88
N LEU A 424 -27.99 0.63 2.69
CA LEU A 424 -27.62 0.19 4.03
C LEU A 424 -28.75 0.37 5.04
N SER A 425 -29.41 1.50 5.04
CA SER A 425 -30.65 1.80 5.77
C SER A 425 -31.33 3.02 5.19
N SER A 426 -32.63 3.21 5.44
CA SER A 426 -33.36 4.43 5.01
C SER A 426 -32.74 5.73 5.56
N ASP A 427 -32.11 5.63 6.74
CA ASP A 427 -31.44 6.76 7.41
C ASP A 427 -29.96 6.90 7.06
N SER A 428 -29.38 5.99 6.27
CA SER A 428 -27.95 5.99 5.92
C SER A 428 -27.60 6.92 4.75
N LYS A 429 -28.55 7.74 4.26
CA LYS A 429 -28.28 8.72 3.20
C LYS A 429 -27.17 9.68 3.64
N ILE A 430 -26.00 9.52 3.05
CA ILE A 430 -24.91 10.47 3.21
C ILE A 430 -25.21 11.65 2.30
N ILE A 431 -25.64 12.78 2.87
CA ILE A 431 -25.84 14.02 2.13
C ILE A 431 -24.57 14.84 2.25
N LEU A 432 -23.84 14.98 1.16
CA LEU A 432 -22.67 15.88 1.12
C LEU A 432 -23.10 17.31 1.42
N ASN A 433 -22.36 17.96 2.30
CA ASN A 433 -22.45 19.40 2.42
C ASN A 433 -21.62 20.04 1.31
N TRP A 434 -22.23 20.17 0.13
CA TRP A 434 -21.59 20.71 -1.08
C TRP A 434 -20.99 22.10 -0.87
N ILE A 435 -21.56 22.91 0.03
CA ILE A 435 -21.04 24.24 0.35
C ILE A 435 -19.67 24.12 1.02
N GLU A 436 -19.52 23.25 2.01
CA GLU A 436 -18.22 23.05 2.69
C GLU A 436 -17.18 22.41 1.76
N VAL A 437 -17.59 21.43 0.95
CA VAL A 437 -16.72 20.83 -0.08
C VAL A 437 -16.30 21.89 -1.10
N GLY A 438 -17.22 22.74 -1.55
CA GLY A 438 -16.93 23.85 -2.47
C GLY A 438 -15.93 24.85 -1.90
N LYS A 439 -16.06 25.22 -0.61
CA LYS A 439 -15.10 26.11 0.06
C LYS A 439 -13.67 25.52 0.06
N ILE A 440 -13.56 24.25 0.43
CA ILE A 440 -12.25 23.55 0.46
C ILE A 440 -11.66 23.48 -0.95
N LEU A 441 -12.48 23.16 -1.94
CA LEU A 441 -12.06 23.07 -3.34
C LEU A 441 -11.60 24.43 -3.88
N ILE A 442 -12.34 25.50 -3.61
CA ILE A 442 -11.97 26.88 -4.02
C ILE A 442 -10.62 27.26 -3.36
N ALA A 443 -10.47 27.02 -2.06
CA ALA A 443 -9.22 27.29 -1.36
C ALA A 443 -8.04 26.53 -1.99
N ALA A 444 -8.23 25.27 -2.35
CA ALA A 444 -7.21 24.44 -2.98
C ALA A 444 -6.89 24.89 -4.43
N ILE A 445 -7.89 25.33 -5.21
CA ILE A 445 -7.69 25.87 -6.56
C ILE A 445 -6.93 27.20 -6.49
N VAL A 446 -7.29 28.11 -5.58
CA VAL A 446 -6.58 29.39 -5.39
C VAL A 446 -5.13 29.13 -5.00
N MET A 447 -4.89 28.21 -4.06
CA MET A 447 -3.54 27.73 -3.71
C MET A 447 -2.80 27.25 -4.96
N GLY A 448 -3.44 26.42 -5.79
CA GLY A 448 -2.85 25.90 -7.03
C GLY A 448 -2.43 27.03 -7.98
N GLY A 449 -3.31 28.03 -8.18
CA GLY A 449 -3.00 29.20 -9.01
C GLY A 449 -1.79 29.98 -8.49
N VAL A 450 -1.70 30.21 -7.18
CA VAL A 450 -0.56 30.90 -6.55
C VAL A 450 0.72 30.08 -6.72
N VAL A 451 0.67 28.77 -6.49
CA VAL A 451 1.83 27.88 -6.67
C VAL A 451 2.28 27.85 -8.14
N GLN A 452 1.36 27.81 -9.10
CA GLN A 452 1.66 27.81 -10.52
C GLN A 452 2.30 29.15 -10.98
N LEU A 453 1.83 30.28 -10.45
CA LEU A 453 2.45 31.58 -10.68
C LEU A 453 3.85 31.63 -10.07
N GLY A 454 4.00 31.18 -8.82
CA GLY A 454 5.30 31.09 -8.14
C GLY A 454 6.30 30.20 -8.89
N GLN A 455 5.84 29.09 -9.48
CA GLN A 455 6.67 28.18 -10.27
C GLN A 455 7.28 28.88 -11.51
N LYS A 456 6.54 29.82 -12.12
CA LYS A 456 7.03 30.63 -13.25
C LYS A 456 7.97 31.78 -12.83
N LEU A 457 7.76 32.33 -11.63
CA LEU A 457 8.55 33.44 -11.12
C LEU A 457 9.92 33.03 -10.53
N ILE A 458 9.96 31.84 -9.90
CA ILE A 458 11.18 31.32 -9.29
C ILE A 458 11.96 30.51 -10.33
N LEU A 459 12.96 31.15 -10.93
CA LEU A 459 13.83 30.52 -11.95
C LEU A 459 14.86 29.53 -11.35
N GLN A 460 15.07 29.56 -10.05
CA GLN A 460 15.97 28.66 -9.34
C GLN A 460 15.40 27.25 -9.34
N SER A 461 16.22 26.23 -9.64
CA SER A 461 15.80 24.82 -9.61
C SER A 461 16.26 24.15 -8.31
N GLY A 462 15.57 23.06 -7.89
CA GLY A 462 15.99 22.21 -6.78
C GLY A 462 15.06 22.24 -5.56
N ILE A 463 15.54 21.63 -4.48
CA ILE A 463 14.76 21.42 -3.24
C ILE A 463 14.30 22.76 -2.63
N LEU A 464 15.14 23.81 -2.71
CA LEU A 464 14.80 25.11 -2.15
C LEU A 464 13.59 25.74 -2.84
N LYS A 465 13.52 25.66 -4.17
CA LYS A 465 12.33 26.08 -4.93
C LYS A 465 11.08 25.34 -4.46
N LEU A 466 11.16 24.01 -4.39
CA LEU A 466 10.03 23.19 -3.92
C LEU A 466 9.61 23.59 -2.50
N ALA A 467 10.56 23.76 -1.58
CA ALA A 467 10.26 24.16 -0.20
C ALA A 467 9.54 25.51 -0.12
N ILE A 468 10.01 26.51 -0.90
CA ILE A 468 9.38 27.83 -0.97
C ILE A 468 7.96 27.71 -1.53
N LEU A 469 7.77 26.98 -2.64
CA LEU A 469 6.45 26.82 -3.28
C LEU A 469 5.47 26.08 -2.37
N VAL A 470 5.93 25.05 -1.65
CA VAL A 470 5.10 24.32 -0.66
C VAL A 470 4.73 25.23 0.50
N PHE A 471 5.69 26.03 1.02
CA PHE A 471 5.43 26.96 2.12
C PHE A 471 4.43 28.05 1.72
N VAL A 472 4.61 28.66 0.54
CA VAL A 472 3.70 29.67 -0.01
C VAL A 472 2.32 29.05 -0.25
N GLY A 473 2.27 27.85 -0.83
CA GLY A 473 1.02 27.11 -1.04
C GLY A 473 0.28 26.82 0.26
N MET A 474 0.97 26.28 1.28
CA MET A 474 0.37 26.00 2.59
C MET A 474 -0.14 27.28 3.27
N SER A 475 0.63 28.37 3.21
CA SER A 475 0.22 29.66 3.79
C SER A 475 -1.01 30.24 3.07
N CYS A 476 -1.04 30.21 1.75
CA CYS A 476 -2.17 30.62 0.95
C CYS A 476 -3.42 29.78 1.24
N TYR A 477 -3.26 28.45 1.26
CA TYR A 477 -4.35 27.53 1.58
C TYR A 477 -4.89 27.74 2.98
N GLY A 478 -4.03 27.85 3.99
CA GLY A 478 -4.40 28.09 5.38
C GLY A 478 -5.16 29.40 5.55
N THR A 479 -4.72 30.50 4.92
CA THR A 479 -5.43 31.79 4.94
C THR A 479 -6.79 31.69 4.25
N MET A 480 -6.87 31.03 3.10
CA MET A 480 -8.14 30.85 2.39
C MET A 480 -9.17 30.03 3.17
N ILE A 481 -8.75 28.94 3.81
CA ILE A 481 -9.62 28.12 4.67
C ILE A 481 -10.18 28.93 5.85
N LEU A 482 -9.36 29.79 6.45
CA LEU A 482 -9.79 30.67 7.55
C LEU A 482 -10.75 31.75 7.04
N LEU A 483 -10.47 32.40 5.92
CA LEU A 483 -11.33 33.39 5.29
C LEU A 483 -12.71 32.83 4.89
N LEU A 484 -12.74 31.63 4.30
CA LEU A 484 -13.97 30.93 3.91
C LEU A 484 -14.69 30.30 5.09
N ARG A 485 -14.13 30.40 6.30
CA ARG A 485 -14.71 29.86 7.56
C ARG A 485 -15.16 28.41 7.42
N VAL A 486 -14.26 27.56 6.97
CA VAL A 486 -14.53 26.10 6.85
C VAL A 486 -14.86 25.54 8.21
N LYS A 487 -16.06 24.95 8.36
CA LYS A 487 -16.66 24.58 9.66
C LYS A 487 -15.76 23.66 10.49
N ILE A 488 -15.21 22.60 9.89
CA ILE A 488 -14.40 21.62 10.62
C ILE A 488 -13.11 22.25 11.19
N VAL A 489 -12.49 23.18 10.45
CA VAL A 489 -11.27 23.87 10.89
C VAL A 489 -11.58 24.80 12.05
N LYS A 490 -12.70 25.53 11.99
CA LYS A 490 -13.18 26.37 13.09
C LYS A 490 -13.44 25.54 14.36
N GLU A 491 -14.12 24.42 14.25
CA GLU A 491 -14.39 23.51 15.39
C GLU A 491 -13.10 22.95 16.01
N ILE A 492 -12.07 22.63 15.20
CA ILE A 492 -10.78 22.17 15.70
C ILE A 492 -10.05 23.29 16.44
N LEU A 493 -10.03 24.50 15.89
CA LEU A 493 -9.39 25.67 16.51
C LEU A 493 -10.07 26.07 17.82
N ASP A 494 -11.41 26.08 17.84
CA ASP A 494 -12.17 26.41 19.06
C ASP A 494 -11.92 25.38 20.19
N LYS A 495 -11.81 24.10 19.84
CA LYS A 495 -11.44 23.04 20.80
C LYS A 495 -9.99 23.17 21.29
N ALA A 496 -9.06 23.53 20.43
CA ALA A 496 -7.66 23.74 20.80
C ALA A 496 -7.52 24.95 21.74
N ARG A 497 -8.25 26.04 21.46
CA ARG A 497 -8.27 27.25 22.29
C ARG A 497 -8.82 26.99 23.69
N LYS A 498 -9.95 26.27 23.80
CA LYS A 498 -10.53 25.87 25.09
C LYS A 498 -9.62 24.94 25.91
N LYS A 499 -8.74 24.17 25.25
CA LYS A 499 -7.79 23.28 25.93
C LYS A 499 -6.53 24.03 26.37
N GLY A 500 -6.13 25.09 25.66
CA GLY A 500 -5.05 26.00 26.05
C GLY A 500 -5.42 26.92 27.21
N ASP A 501 -6.71 27.27 27.32
CA ASP A 501 -7.23 28.07 28.43
C ASP A 501 -7.39 27.27 29.74
N LEU A 502 -7.15 25.94 29.71
CA LEU A 502 -7.23 25.00 30.85
C LEU A 502 -5.85 24.49 31.31
N LEU A 503 -4.76 24.92 30.68
CA LEU A 503 -3.36 24.67 31.05
C LEU A 503 -2.71 25.98 31.55
#